data_66fd47aaff34c8f2063b01d5f619cacd
#
_entry.id   66fd47aaff34c8f2063b01d5f619cacd
#
_cell.length_a   1.000
_cell.length_b   1.000
_cell.length_c   1.000
_cell.angle_alpha   90.00
_cell.angle_beta   90.00
_cell.angle_gamma   90.00
#
_symmetry.space_group_name_H-M   'P 1'
#
loop_
_entity.id
_entity.type
_entity.pdbx_description
1 polymer ?
#
loop_
_entity_poly.entity_id
_entity_poly.type
_entity_poly.pdbx_seq_one_letter_code
_entity_poly.pdbx_strand_id
1 'polypeptide(L)'
;MRSVVLAAALAAGSAAYPAATPAQGDADAIGWLRAIYRATERLSYTGTFVYQHGEQVETSRITRIVDGSGVHERLEALDGTPREIVRVNEEVKCYLPQTMTLKIDRQLDTRPFPAMRADASELADRYAIRKGETERIAGYDCQAIVLEPRDNLRYGHKLWADLKTGMLVKAKTLNEKNEVVEQFAFTQLQIGGKIEKDQVKSRFAGKGRDWRIETAGVVAVDLTSLGWLLKSLPPGYRKVTEMRRSVGTRADVGHIVVSDGLAAVSVFIEPLSGQVRQGPGGLSRQGAVNVYTRTVDDHLVTVVGEVPAESVRLIADALEHRRP
;
A
#
# COMPACT_ATOMS: atom_id res chain seq x y z
N MET A 1 -2.08 -48.63 -68.14
CA MET A 1 -2.60 -47.40 -67.49
C MET A 1 -2.25 -47.48 -66.02
N ARG A 2 -1.24 -46.75 -65.55
CA ARG A 2 -0.73 -46.84 -64.20
C ARG A 2 -1.10 -45.53 -63.53
N SER A 3 -1.96 -45.57 -62.48
CA SER A 3 -2.37 -44.41 -61.63
C SER A 3 -1.30 -44.16 -60.56
N VAL A 4 -0.75 -42.98 -60.58
CA VAL A 4 0.19 -42.50 -59.54
C VAL A 4 -0.63 -41.78 -58.48
N VAL A 5 -0.61 -42.28 -57.26
CA VAL A 5 -1.20 -41.62 -56.07
C VAL A 5 -0.12 -40.74 -55.45
N LEU A 6 -0.38 -39.43 -55.42
CA LEU A 6 0.48 -38.43 -54.80
C LEU A 6 0.03 -38.23 -53.34
N ALA A 7 0.84 -38.68 -52.38
CA ALA A 7 0.60 -38.41 -50.95
C ALA A 7 1.20 -37.05 -50.57
N ALA A 8 0.35 -36.11 -50.20
CA ALA A 8 0.76 -34.83 -49.64
C ALA A 8 0.95 -34.95 -48.13
N ALA A 9 2.19 -34.82 -47.67
CA ALA A 9 2.51 -34.74 -46.24
C ALA A 9 2.29 -33.31 -45.74
N LEU A 10 1.30 -33.08 -44.84
CA LEU A 10 1.12 -31.85 -44.11
C LEU A 10 2.14 -31.80 -42.97
N ALA A 11 3.16 -30.97 -43.10
CA ALA A 11 4.03 -30.57 -42.00
C ALA A 11 3.35 -29.52 -41.14
N ALA A 12 2.89 -29.86 -39.94
CA ALA A 12 2.41 -28.93 -38.95
C ALA A 12 3.61 -28.20 -38.32
N GLY A 13 3.91 -27.04 -38.82
CA GLY A 13 4.90 -26.12 -38.22
C GLY A 13 4.36 -25.53 -36.94
N SER A 14 4.89 -25.94 -35.78
CA SER A 14 4.66 -25.28 -34.48
C SER A 14 5.32 -23.91 -34.51
N ALA A 15 4.56 -22.84 -34.69
CA ALA A 15 5.03 -21.49 -34.51
C ALA A 15 5.25 -21.25 -33.02
N ALA A 16 6.49 -21.35 -32.56
CA ALA A 16 6.88 -20.83 -31.26
C ALA A 16 6.75 -19.31 -31.28
N TYR A 17 5.78 -18.78 -30.51
CA TYR A 17 5.71 -17.33 -30.28
C TYR A 17 6.97 -16.93 -29.51
N PRO A 18 7.79 -15.98 -29.99
CA PRO A 18 8.91 -15.48 -29.23
C PRO A 18 8.35 -14.76 -28.02
N ALA A 19 8.81 -15.14 -26.82
CA ALA A 19 8.58 -14.37 -25.61
C ALA A 19 9.10 -12.94 -25.87
N ALA A 20 8.25 -11.93 -25.73
CA ALA A 20 8.61 -10.55 -25.95
C ALA A 20 9.75 -10.18 -25.00
N THR A 21 10.93 -9.94 -25.53
CA THR A 21 12.06 -9.38 -24.79
C THR A 21 11.63 -7.99 -24.31
N PRO A 22 11.77 -7.64 -23.01
CA PRO A 22 11.39 -6.32 -22.52
C PRO A 22 12.16 -5.26 -23.32
N ALA A 23 11.43 -4.26 -23.83
CA ALA A 23 12.05 -3.15 -24.57
C ALA A 23 13.05 -2.45 -23.66
N GLN A 24 14.15 -1.93 -24.21
CA GLN A 24 15.22 -1.28 -23.43
C GLN A 24 14.71 -0.15 -22.52
N GLY A 25 13.56 0.48 -22.86
CA GLY A 25 12.84 1.45 -22.05
C GLY A 25 12.24 0.89 -20.76
N ASP A 26 11.81 -0.39 -20.75
CA ASP A 26 11.21 -1.04 -19.58
C ASP A 26 12.28 -1.38 -18.54
N ALA A 27 13.46 -1.82 -18.96
CA ALA A 27 14.58 -2.09 -18.07
C ALA A 27 15.03 -0.82 -17.31
N ASP A 28 15.03 0.32 -17.98
CA ASP A 28 15.36 1.62 -17.38
C ASP A 28 14.26 2.08 -16.40
N ALA A 29 12.98 1.88 -16.73
CA ALA A 29 11.85 2.19 -15.84
C ALA A 29 11.87 1.35 -14.55
N ILE A 30 12.22 0.07 -14.64
CA ILE A 30 12.44 -0.80 -13.48
C ILE A 30 13.61 -0.29 -12.62
N GLY A 31 14.69 0.20 -13.26
CA GLY A 31 15.79 0.85 -12.57
C GLY A 31 15.35 2.04 -11.72
N TRP A 32 14.41 2.85 -12.23
CA TRP A 32 13.81 3.97 -11.51
C TRP A 32 12.98 3.52 -10.31
N LEU A 33 12.17 2.47 -10.42
CA LEU A 33 11.43 1.93 -9.28
C LEU A 33 12.37 1.47 -8.16
N ARG A 34 13.49 0.84 -8.51
CA ARG A 34 14.54 0.48 -7.54
C ARG A 34 15.21 1.71 -6.92
N ALA A 35 15.38 2.79 -7.68
CA ALA A 35 15.92 4.04 -7.16
C ALA A 35 14.97 4.69 -6.15
N ILE A 36 13.66 4.75 -6.47
CA ILE A 36 12.61 5.23 -5.55
C ILE A 36 12.64 4.41 -4.25
N TYR A 37 12.66 3.08 -4.34
CA TYR A 37 12.72 2.22 -3.17
C TYR A 37 13.94 2.50 -2.30
N ARG A 38 15.14 2.57 -2.89
CA ARG A 38 16.37 2.89 -2.15
C ARG A 38 16.33 4.28 -1.52
N ALA A 39 15.71 5.25 -2.20
CA ALA A 39 15.55 6.60 -1.66
C ALA A 39 14.68 6.60 -0.41
N THR A 40 13.58 5.84 -0.39
CA THR A 40 12.71 5.72 0.80
C THR A 40 13.41 5.07 1.99
N GLU A 41 14.43 4.25 1.77
CA GLU A 41 15.18 3.62 2.87
C GLU A 41 16.30 4.50 3.44
N ARG A 42 16.93 5.34 2.61
CA ARG A 42 18.20 5.97 2.93
C ARG A 42 18.17 7.48 3.11
N LEU A 43 17.16 8.15 2.57
CA LEU A 43 17.16 9.60 2.55
C LEU A 43 16.59 10.19 3.85
N SER A 44 17.31 11.20 4.35
CA SER A 44 16.78 12.17 5.31
C SER A 44 16.23 13.34 4.54
N TYR A 45 15.05 13.83 4.93
CA TYR A 45 14.39 14.97 4.27
C TYR A 45 13.38 15.64 5.18
N THR A 46 13.02 16.86 4.84
CA THR A 46 11.86 17.56 5.40
C THR A 46 11.07 18.22 4.29
N GLY A 47 9.75 18.22 4.41
CA GLY A 47 8.89 18.81 3.39
C GLY A 47 7.45 18.96 3.82
N THR A 48 6.75 19.80 3.09
CA THR A 48 5.29 19.97 3.18
C THR A 48 4.69 19.36 1.92
N PHE A 49 3.67 18.55 2.07
CA PHE A 49 2.98 17.92 0.96
C PHE A 49 1.47 18.05 1.10
N VAL A 50 0.81 17.96 -0.03
CA VAL A 50 -0.65 17.83 -0.14
C VAL A 50 -0.97 16.40 -0.47
N TYR A 51 -1.91 15.82 0.25
CA TYR A 51 -2.51 14.54 -0.02
C TYR A 51 -3.98 14.75 -0.38
N GLN A 52 -4.38 14.26 -1.53
CA GLN A 52 -5.75 14.29 -2.01
C GLN A 52 -6.30 12.87 -2.14
N HIS A 53 -7.47 12.64 -1.58
CA HIS A 53 -8.18 11.38 -1.61
C HIS A 53 -9.67 11.65 -1.91
N GLY A 54 -10.09 11.37 -3.13
CA GLY A 54 -11.40 11.80 -3.61
C GLY A 54 -11.52 13.34 -3.57
N GLU A 55 -12.51 13.84 -2.84
CA GLU A 55 -12.74 15.28 -2.65
C GLU A 55 -12.00 15.86 -1.43
N GLN A 56 -11.43 15.02 -0.60
CA GLN A 56 -10.69 15.45 0.60
C GLN A 56 -9.25 15.82 0.24
N VAL A 57 -8.80 16.95 0.76
CA VAL A 57 -7.44 17.46 0.60
C VAL A 57 -6.88 17.75 1.98
N GLU A 58 -5.73 17.19 2.29
CA GLU A 58 -5.01 17.37 3.54
C GLU A 58 -3.59 17.87 3.28
N THR A 59 -3.15 18.87 4.02
CA THR A 59 -1.76 19.34 4.00
C THR A 59 -1.03 18.82 5.23
N SER A 60 0.13 18.25 5.03
CA SER A 60 0.95 17.70 6.11
C SER A 60 2.41 18.08 5.94
N ARG A 61 3.12 18.14 7.06
CA ARG A 61 4.58 18.27 7.09
C ARG A 61 5.20 16.98 7.55
N ILE A 62 6.21 16.53 6.83
CA ILE A 62 7.01 15.37 7.21
C ILE A 62 8.46 15.79 7.44
N THR A 63 9.05 15.26 8.49
CA THR A 63 10.48 15.34 8.75
C THR A 63 10.98 13.93 9.02
N ARG A 64 12.01 13.52 8.31
CA ARG A 64 12.59 12.18 8.39
C ARG A 64 14.11 12.26 8.52
N ILE A 65 14.64 11.50 9.46
CA ILE A 65 16.07 11.28 9.66
C ILE A 65 16.33 9.79 9.54
N VAL A 66 17.35 9.43 8.77
CA VAL A 66 17.90 8.08 8.69
C VAL A 66 19.35 8.18 9.08
N ASP A 67 19.72 7.57 10.21
CA ASP A 67 21.09 7.56 10.74
C ASP A 67 21.46 6.19 11.33
N GLY A 68 22.60 6.09 11.98
CA GLY A 68 23.08 4.85 12.61
C GLY A 68 22.17 4.31 13.72
N SER A 69 21.21 5.09 14.25
CA SER A 69 20.21 4.66 15.23
C SER A 69 18.91 4.17 14.57
N GLY A 70 18.79 4.31 13.26
CA GLY A 70 17.66 3.87 12.47
C GLY A 70 16.87 4.99 11.83
N VAL A 71 15.56 4.79 11.71
CA VAL A 71 14.62 5.72 11.09
C VAL A 71 13.83 6.46 12.14
N HIS A 72 13.86 7.80 12.07
CA HIS A 72 13.06 8.70 12.88
C HIS A 72 12.22 9.57 11.96
N GLU A 73 10.92 9.61 12.20
CA GLU A 73 9.99 10.34 11.34
C GLU A 73 8.93 11.04 12.19
N ARG A 74 8.60 12.25 11.81
CA ARG A 74 7.45 12.98 12.34
C ARG A 74 6.59 13.49 11.21
N LEU A 75 5.33 13.11 11.22
CA LEU A 75 4.28 13.62 10.35
C LEU A 75 3.34 14.50 11.17
N GLU A 76 3.08 15.70 10.70
CA GLU A 76 2.24 16.69 11.35
C GLU A 76 1.13 17.11 10.38
N ALA A 77 -0.14 16.97 10.76
CA ALA A 77 -1.27 17.56 10.04
C ALA A 77 -1.24 19.08 10.22
N LEU A 78 -1.25 19.83 9.11
CA LEU A 78 -1.20 21.30 9.12
C LEU A 78 -2.59 21.93 8.99
N ASP A 79 -3.56 21.18 8.49
CA ASP A 79 -4.96 21.56 8.39
C ASP A 79 -5.87 20.51 9.06
N GLY A 80 -7.14 20.86 9.24
CA GLY A 80 -8.13 19.99 9.88
C GLY A 80 -7.84 19.73 11.36
N THR A 81 -8.13 18.50 11.80
CA THR A 81 -7.92 18.08 13.18
C THR A 81 -6.43 17.88 13.48
N PRO A 82 -5.87 18.60 14.47
CA PRO A 82 -4.45 18.47 14.82
C PRO A 82 -4.08 17.04 15.15
N ARG A 83 -3.04 16.55 14.49
CA ARG A 83 -2.53 15.18 14.66
C ARG A 83 -1.03 15.17 14.40
N GLU A 84 -0.28 14.49 15.27
CA GLU A 84 1.12 14.16 15.00
C GLU A 84 1.32 12.64 15.04
N ILE A 85 2.05 12.14 14.08
CA ILE A 85 2.51 10.75 14.05
C ILE A 85 4.03 10.78 14.15
N VAL A 86 4.57 10.15 15.18
CA VAL A 86 6.01 10.00 15.37
C VAL A 86 6.37 8.53 15.26
N ARG A 87 7.33 8.24 14.40
CA ARG A 87 7.86 6.91 14.21
C ARG A 87 9.33 6.86 14.64
N VAL A 88 9.66 5.83 15.39
CA VAL A 88 11.05 5.48 15.71
C VAL A 88 11.20 4.00 15.41
N ASN A 89 11.84 3.70 14.30
CA ASN A 89 11.96 2.33 13.76
C ASN A 89 10.58 1.67 13.59
N GLU A 90 10.26 0.67 14.39
CA GLU A 90 8.98 -0.06 14.33
C GLU A 90 7.90 0.57 15.23
N GLU A 91 8.26 1.41 16.19
CA GLU A 91 7.31 2.03 17.08
C GLU A 91 6.68 3.27 16.46
N VAL A 92 5.36 3.30 16.42
CA VAL A 92 4.55 4.42 15.93
C VAL A 92 3.69 4.97 17.04
N LYS A 93 3.81 6.27 17.29
CA LYS A 93 3.03 7.02 18.26
C LYS A 93 2.14 8.05 17.54
N CYS A 94 0.83 7.91 17.68
CA CYS A 94 -0.13 8.88 17.15
C CYS A 94 -0.69 9.73 18.29
N TYR A 95 -0.38 11.01 18.26
CA TYR A 95 -0.82 12.01 19.22
C TYR A 95 -2.09 12.70 18.71
N LEU A 96 -3.18 12.58 19.43
CA LEU A 96 -4.49 13.16 19.15
C LEU A 96 -4.83 14.22 20.24
N PRO A 97 -4.38 15.47 20.11
CA PRO A 97 -4.46 16.45 21.19
C PRO A 97 -5.89 16.84 21.55
N GLN A 98 -6.84 16.85 20.60
CA GLN A 98 -8.24 17.17 20.88
C GLN A 98 -8.90 16.20 21.86
N THR A 99 -8.54 14.92 21.79
CA THR A 99 -9.07 13.87 22.68
C THR A 99 -8.10 13.49 23.78
N MET A 100 -6.97 14.18 23.89
CA MET A 100 -5.87 13.85 24.80
C MET A 100 -5.56 12.33 24.77
N THR A 101 -5.44 11.78 23.55
CA THR A 101 -5.19 10.36 23.35
C THR A 101 -3.85 10.15 22.67
N LEU A 102 -3.05 9.25 23.22
CA LEU A 102 -1.83 8.73 22.63
C LEU A 102 -2.06 7.28 22.24
N LYS A 103 -2.05 7.02 20.93
CA LYS A 103 -2.07 5.65 20.41
C LYS A 103 -0.65 5.19 20.15
N ILE A 104 -0.28 4.03 20.69
CA ILE A 104 1.01 3.39 20.49
C ILE A 104 0.79 2.08 19.75
N ASP A 105 1.42 1.93 18.60
CA ASP A 105 1.36 0.72 17.80
C ASP A 105 2.79 0.29 17.43
N ARG A 106 3.03 -1.01 17.39
CA ARG A 106 4.23 -1.59 16.78
C ARG A 106 3.82 -2.14 15.43
N GLN A 107 4.11 -1.37 14.42
CA GLN A 107 3.83 -1.77 13.06
C GLN A 107 5.01 -2.55 12.53
N LEU A 108 4.90 -3.86 12.57
CA LEU A 108 5.93 -4.77 12.08
C LEU A 108 6.27 -4.57 10.61
N ASP A 109 5.42 -3.88 9.83
CA ASP A 109 5.65 -3.74 8.39
C ASP A 109 4.89 -2.58 7.71
N THR A 110 4.62 -1.46 8.38
CA THR A 110 4.11 -0.27 7.70
C THR A 110 5.25 0.62 7.28
N ARG A 111 5.64 0.48 6.05
CA ARG A 111 6.53 1.43 5.40
C ARG A 111 5.71 2.63 4.94
N PRO A 112 6.26 3.86 5.04
CA PRO A 112 5.59 5.02 4.45
C PRO A 112 5.45 4.82 2.94
N PHE A 113 4.39 5.38 2.39
CA PHE A 113 4.14 5.41 0.94
C PHE A 113 5.35 6.01 0.17
N PRO A 114 5.75 5.42 -0.96
CA PRO A 114 5.23 4.20 -1.54
C PRO A 114 5.88 2.96 -0.89
N ALA A 115 5.09 2.17 -0.19
CA ALA A 115 5.57 0.92 0.38
C ALA A 115 5.71 -0.14 -0.71
N MET A 116 6.74 -0.06 -1.56
CA MET A 116 7.05 -1.12 -2.51
C MET A 116 7.60 -2.33 -1.78
N ARG A 117 6.83 -3.40 -1.73
CA ARG A 117 7.17 -4.66 -1.04
C ARG A 117 7.65 -5.75 -1.98
N ALA A 118 7.39 -5.60 -3.29
CA ALA A 118 7.85 -6.52 -4.31
C ALA A 118 9.20 -6.08 -4.87
N ASP A 119 9.99 -7.02 -5.33
CA ASP A 119 11.05 -6.71 -6.27
C ASP A 119 10.43 -6.02 -7.49
N ALA A 120 11.05 -4.95 -7.96
CA ALA A 120 10.59 -4.21 -9.13
C ALA A 120 10.42 -5.13 -10.37
N SER A 121 11.13 -6.26 -10.43
CA SER A 121 10.97 -7.27 -11.48
C SER A 121 9.64 -8.03 -11.37
N GLU A 122 9.16 -8.34 -10.15
CA GLU A 122 7.86 -8.99 -9.95
C GLU A 122 6.69 -8.09 -10.37
N LEU A 123 6.88 -6.78 -10.29
CA LEU A 123 5.86 -5.81 -10.75
C LEU A 123 5.70 -5.82 -12.27
N ALA A 124 6.76 -6.11 -13.03
CA ALA A 124 6.71 -6.15 -14.49
C ALA A 124 5.78 -7.24 -15.04
N ASP A 125 5.55 -8.30 -14.28
CA ASP A 125 4.58 -9.34 -14.66
C ASP A 125 3.14 -8.83 -14.61
N ARG A 126 2.88 -7.79 -13.80
CA ARG A 126 1.52 -7.31 -13.48
C ARG A 126 1.24 -5.93 -14.02
N TYR A 127 2.28 -5.16 -14.28
CA TYR A 127 2.19 -3.81 -14.83
C TYR A 127 3.05 -3.68 -16.09
N ALA A 128 2.55 -2.96 -17.07
CA ALA A 128 3.39 -2.36 -18.10
C ALA A 128 4.05 -1.12 -17.47
N ILE A 129 5.37 -1.16 -17.32
CA ILE A 129 6.14 -0.14 -16.63
C ILE A 129 6.93 0.64 -17.66
N ARG A 130 6.71 1.95 -17.75
CA ARG A 130 7.40 2.79 -18.72
C ARG A 130 7.83 4.14 -18.14
N LYS A 131 8.85 4.73 -18.72
CA LYS A 131 9.22 6.12 -18.44
C LYS A 131 8.21 7.04 -19.11
N GLY A 132 7.83 8.09 -18.38
CA GLY A 132 7.13 9.23 -18.93
C GLY A 132 8.06 10.43 -19.15
N GLU A 133 7.48 11.61 -19.24
CA GLU A 133 8.21 12.86 -19.42
C GLU A 133 8.89 13.32 -18.13
N THR A 134 9.90 14.17 -18.27
CA THR A 134 10.50 14.86 -17.13
C THR A 134 9.70 16.12 -16.83
N GLU A 135 9.33 16.29 -15.56
CA GLU A 135 8.57 17.45 -15.07
C GLU A 135 9.29 18.10 -13.90
N ARG A 136 9.14 19.42 -13.74
CA ARG A 136 9.65 20.12 -12.55
C ARG A 136 8.57 20.20 -11.47
N ILE A 137 8.86 19.65 -10.28
CA ILE A 137 7.91 19.56 -9.16
C ILE A 137 8.61 19.98 -7.86
N ALA A 138 8.02 20.90 -7.11
CA ALA A 138 8.58 21.45 -5.86
C ALA A 138 10.05 21.92 -5.99
N GLY A 139 10.45 22.40 -7.19
CA GLY A 139 11.82 22.85 -7.47
C GLY A 139 12.79 21.77 -7.95
N TYR A 140 12.37 20.50 -8.03
CA TYR A 140 13.17 19.36 -8.47
C TYR A 140 12.80 18.92 -9.89
N ASP A 141 13.78 18.56 -10.68
CA ASP A 141 13.57 17.91 -11.98
C ASP A 141 13.33 16.43 -11.75
N CYS A 142 12.14 15.96 -12.12
CA CYS A 142 11.63 14.63 -11.77
C CYS A 142 11.36 13.82 -13.02
N GLN A 143 11.79 12.55 -13.03
CA GLN A 143 11.40 11.55 -14.02
C GLN A 143 10.04 10.96 -13.65
N ALA A 144 9.09 11.01 -14.59
CA ALA A 144 7.83 10.28 -14.45
C ALA A 144 8.02 8.80 -14.79
N ILE A 145 7.43 7.93 -13.98
CA ILE A 145 7.34 6.48 -14.17
C ILE A 145 5.87 6.11 -14.15
N VAL A 146 5.41 5.43 -15.18
CA VAL A 146 4.02 5.02 -15.34
C VAL A 146 3.93 3.52 -15.19
N LEU A 147 3.01 3.07 -14.32
CA LEU A 147 2.68 1.66 -14.11
C LEU A 147 1.21 1.47 -14.54
N GLU A 148 1.02 0.83 -15.69
CA GLU A 148 -0.29 0.50 -16.24
C GLU A 148 -0.59 -0.97 -15.90
N PRO A 149 -1.68 -1.27 -15.16
CA PRO A 149 -2.00 -2.65 -14.83
C PRO A 149 -2.31 -3.48 -16.08
N ARG A 150 -1.89 -4.75 -16.05
CA ARG A 150 -2.16 -5.72 -17.12
C ARG A 150 -3.49 -6.45 -16.95
N ASP A 151 -4.18 -6.19 -15.83
CA ASP A 151 -5.48 -6.76 -15.48
C ASP A 151 -6.39 -5.70 -14.84
N ASN A 152 -7.61 -6.07 -14.45
CA ASN A 152 -8.59 -5.21 -13.78
C ASN A 152 -8.58 -5.34 -12.25
N LEU A 153 -7.55 -5.95 -11.67
CA LEU A 153 -7.47 -6.25 -10.24
C LEU A 153 -6.62 -5.26 -9.47
N ARG A 154 -6.10 -4.22 -10.12
CA ARG A 154 -5.22 -3.22 -9.50
C ARG A 154 -5.36 -1.87 -10.17
N TYR A 155 -5.02 -0.84 -9.42
CA TYR A 155 -4.99 0.52 -9.95
C TYR A 155 -3.69 0.80 -10.70
N GLY A 156 -3.75 1.76 -11.64
CA GLY A 156 -2.57 2.32 -12.26
C GLY A 156 -1.87 3.34 -11.36
N HIS A 157 -0.57 3.55 -11.59
CA HIS A 157 0.19 4.54 -10.84
C HIS A 157 1.04 5.39 -11.77
N LYS A 158 1.20 6.67 -11.41
CA LYS A 158 2.18 7.56 -12.02
C LYS A 158 3.00 8.18 -10.90
N LEU A 159 4.31 7.93 -10.93
CA LEU A 159 5.27 8.31 -9.90
C LEU A 159 6.26 9.29 -10.51
N TRP A 160 6.65 10.32 -9.77
CA TRP A 160 7.66 11.29 -10.18
C TRP A 160 8.79 11.30 -9.15
N ALA A 161 9.96 10.91 -9.59
CA ALA A 161 11.15 10.82 -8.77
C ALA A 161 12.20 11.84 -9.17
N ASP A 162 12.81 12.50 -8.20
CA ASP A 162 13.93 13.41 -8.43
C ASP A 162 15.07 12.73 -9.19
N LEU A 163 15.55 13.37 -10.24
CA LEU A 163 16.59 12.83 -11.14
C LEU A 163 17.90 12.51 -10.42
N LYS A 164 18.22 13.22 -9.35
CA LYS A 164 19.50 13.10 -8.66
C LYS A 164 19.49 12.05 -7.55
N THR A 165 18.40 11.96 -6.83
CA THR A 165 18.34 11.16 -5.59
C THR A 165 17.38 9.98 -5.68
N GLY A 166 16.47 9.97 -6.65
CA GLY A 166 15.38 9.00 -6.74
C GLY A 166 14.26 9.24 -5.72
N MET A 167 14.30 10.37 -4.96
CA MET A 167 13.23 10.71 -4.01
C MET A 167 11.91 10.86 -4.73
N LEU A 168 10.88 10.17 -4.24
CA LEU A 168 9.52 10.34 -4.73
C LEU A 168 8.99 11.72 -4.33
N VAL A 169 8.70 12.56 -5.31
CA VAL A 169 8.22 13.94 -5.09
C VAL A 169 6.71 14.04 -5.27
N LYS A 170 6.15 13.23 -6.17
CA LYS A 170 4.72 13.19 -6.47
C LYS A 170 4.30 11.79 -6.87
N ALA A 171 3.09 11.39 -6.51
CA ALA A 171 2.46 10.17 -6.98
C ALA A 171 0.98 10.38 -7.25
N LYS A 172 0.45 9.64 -8.22
CA LYS A 172 -0.98 9.54 -8.52
C LYS A 172 -1.39 8.08 -8.61
N THR A 173 -2.56 7.77 -8.06
CA THR A 173 -3.25 6.51 -8.25
C THR A 173 -4.41 6.73 -9.22
N LEU A 174 -4.53 5.87 -10.21
CA LEU A 174 -5.48 5.96 -11.32
C LEU A 174 -6.41 4.75 -11.28
N ASN A 175 -7.72 5.00 -11.36
CA ASN A 175 -8.70 3.93 -11.46
C ASN A 175 -8.75 3.31 -12.88
N GLU A 176 -9.68 2.38 -13.10
CA GLU A 176 -9.88 1.66 -14.36
C GLU A 176 -10.28 2.58 -15.53
N LYS A 177 -10.73 3.81 -15.21
CA LYS A 177 -11.09 4.85 -16.19
C LYS A 177 -9.98 5.88 -16.41
N ASN A 178 -8.79 5.65 -15.83
CA ASN A 178 -7.67 6.61 -15.80
C ASN A 178 -8.02 7.92 -15.05
N GLU A 179 -9.00 7.92 -14.16
CA GLU A 179 -9.30 9.05 -13.29
C GLU A 179 -8.40 9.01 -12.06
N VAL A 180 -7.91 10.18 -11.65
CA VAL A 180 -7.10 10.30 -10.43
C VAL A 180 -8.01 10.12 -9.23
N VAL A 181 -7.80 9.04 -8.47
CA VAL A 181 -8.56 8.73 -7.23
C VAL A 181 -7.80 9.12 -5.97
N GLU A 182 -6.48 9.24 -6.11
CA GLU A 182 -5.58 9.64 -5.04
C GLU A 182 -4.37 10.37 -5.62
N GLN A 183 -3.88 11.37 -4.91
CA GLN A 183 -2.66 12.09 -5.27
C GLN A 183 -1.91 12.52 -4.03
N PHE A 184 -0.59 12.38 -4.09
CA PHE A 184 0.37 12.94 -3.15
C PHE A 184 1.33 13.84 -3.91
N ALA A 185 1.64 15.03 -3.39
CA ALA A 185 2.64 15.90 -4.00
C ALA A 185 3.30 16.80 -2.96
N PHE A 186 4.63 16.84 -2.94
CA PHE A 186 5.34 17.88 -2.18
C PHE A 186 5.12 19.25 -2.80
N THR A 187 4.86 20.23 -1.95
CA THR A 187 4.82 21.66 -2.29
C THR A 187 6.11 22.35 -1.89
N GLN A 188 6.76 21.86 -0.82
CA GLN A 188 8.07 22.26 -0.36
C GLN A 188 8.84 20.99 0.02
N LEU A 189 10.10 20.89 -0.37
CA LEU A 189 10.93 19.74 -0.07
C LEU A 189 12.39 20.15 0.05
N GLN A 190 13.06 19.63 1.07
CA GLN A 190 14.50 19.68 1.23
C GLN A 190 15.00 18.25 1.41
N ILE A 191 15.80 17.78 0.48
CA ILE A 191 16.41 16.44 0.51
C ILE A 191 17.82 16.57 1.09
N GLY A 192 18.09 15.82 2.14
CA GLY A 192 19.38 15.87 2.83
C GLY A 192 19.56 17.17 3.64
N GLY A 193 20.84 17.49 3.92
CA GLY A 193 21.20 18.61 4.77
C GLY A 193 21.12 18.28 6.27
N LYS A 194 21.42 19.29 7.10
CA LYS A 194 21.36 19.13 8.55
C LYS A 194 19.93 19.25 9.03
N ILE A 195 19.38 18.15 9.54
CA ILE A 195 18.05 18.10 10.20
C ILE A 195 18.31 17.82 11.68
N GLU A 196 17.83 18.72 12.54
CA GLU A 196 18.02 18.57 13.98
C GLU A 196 17.11 17.49 14.54
N LYS A 197 17.63 16.67 15.45
CA LYS A 197 16.89 15.54 16.07
C LYS A 197 15.62 15.97 16.80
N ASP A 198 15.52 17.23 17.23
CA ASP A 198 14.32 17.75 17.88
C ASP A 198 13.15 17.92 16.88
N GLN A 199 13.42 18.04 15.59
CA GLN A 199 12.39 18.17 14.56
C GLN A 199 11.60 16.87 14.32
N VAL A 200 12.13 15.73 14.72
CA VAL A 200 11.44 14.43 14.65
C VAL A 200 10.78 14.02 15.96
N LYS A 201 10.86 14.86 16.99
CA LYS A 201 10.14 14.66 18.26
C LYS A 201 8.75 15.29 18.22
N SER A 202 7.78 14.70 18.91
CA SER A 202 6.45 15.30 19.06
C SER A 202 6.52 16.55 19.92
N ARG A 203 5.76 17.60 19.56
CA ARG A 203 5.50 18.77 20.41
C ARG A 203 4.70 18.43 21.67
N PHE A 204 4.08 17.25 21.69
CA PHE A 204 3.31 16.73 22.80
C PHE A 204 4.10 15.74 23.67
N ALA A 205 5.36 15.47 23.31
CA ALA A 205 6.23 14.62 24.12
C ALA A 205 6.42 15.24 25.52
N GLY A 206 6.20 14.43 26.56
CA GLY A 206 6.27 14.90 27.96
C GLY A 206 5.00 15.57 28.51
N LYS A 207 4.01 15.88 27.68
CA LYS A 207 2.70 16.39 28.15
C LYS A 207 1.71 15.29 28.52
N GLY A 208 2.12 14.04 28.36
CA GLY A 208 1.24 12.86 28.39
C GLY A 208 0.81 12.35 29.76
N ARG A 209 1.05 13.07 30.88
CA ARG A 209 0.60 12.57 32.22
C ARG A 209 -0.93 12.44 32.32
N ASP A 210 -1.66 13.27 31.57
CA ASP A 210 -3.12 13.31 31.59
C ASP A 210 -3.75 12.72 30.31
N TRP A 211 -2.94 12.11 29.45
CA TRP A 211 -3.42 11.56 28.19
C TRP A 211 -3.82 10.09 28.37
N ARG A 212 -4.93 9.71 27.75
CA ARG A 212 -5.31 8.30 27.61
C ARG A 212 -4.34 7.60 26.66
N ILE A 213 -3.64 6.61 27.19
CA ILE A 213 -2.72 5.79 26.37
C ILE A 213 -3.49 4.55 25.89
N GLU A 214 -3.57 4.41 24.58
CA GLU A 214 -4.12 3.24 23.90
C GLU A 214 -2.97 2.49 23.23
N THR A 215 -2.64 1.31 23.73
CA THR A 215 -1.64 0.45 23.10
C THR A 215 -2.37 -0.60 22.28
N ALA A 216 -2.06 -0.68 20.99
CA ALA A 216 -2.57 -1.77 20.16
C ALA A 216 -1.92 -3.07 20.62
N GLY A 217 -2.72 -3.94 21.23
CA GLY A 217 -2.32 -5.31 21.52
C GLY A 217 -2.24 -6.09 20.21
N VAL A 218 -1.04 -6.18 19.64
CA VAL A 218 -0.79 -7.00 18.44
C VAL A 218 -0.13 -8.29 18.89
N VAL A 219 -0.76 -9.41 18.56
CA VAL A 219 -0.21 -10.74 18.80
C VAL A 219 -0.08 -11.43 17.44
N ALA A 220 1.13 -11.82 17.06
CA ALA A 220 1.34 -12.66 15.89
C ALA A 220 0.66 -14.01 16.15
N VAL A 221 -0.24 -14.41 15.26
CA VAL A 221 -1.02 -15.66 15.39
C VAL A 221 -1.15 -16.27 14.01
N ASP A 222 -0.97 -17.56 13.93
CA ASP A 222 -1.36 -18.33 12.76
C ASP A 222 -2.88 -18.52 12.77
N LEU A 223 -3.59 -17.74 11.95
CA LEU A 223 -5.05 -17.82 11.85
C LEU A 223 -5.50 -19.14 11.23
N THR A 224 -4.61 -19.87 10.54
CA THR A 224 -4.88 -21.21 10.02
C THR A 224 -5.16 -22.20 11.17
N SER A 225 -4.47 -22.05 12.29
CA SER A 225 -4.71 -22.86 13.50
C SER A 225 -6.09 -22.62 14.13
N LEU A 226 -6.72 -21.48 13.79
CA LEU A 226 -8.07 -21.10 14.19
C LEU A 226 -9.11 -21.45 13.11
N GLY A 227 -8.74 -22.22 12.08
CA GLY A 227 -9.61 -22.65 11.01
C GLY A 227 -9.73 -21.69 9.83
N TRP A 228 -9.04 -20.54 9.85
CA TRP A 228 -9.11 -19.55 8.76
C TRP A 228 -8.12 -19.86 7.65
N LEU A 229 -8.62 -20.05 6.44
CA LEU A 229 -7.82 -20.42 5.26
C LEU A 229 -8.04 -19.40 4.14
N LEU A 230 -6.93 -18.89 3.59
CA LEU A 230 -6.94 -18.18 2.30
C LEU A 230 -6.63 -19.21 1.19
N LYS A 231 -7.63 -19.60 0.39
CA LYS A 231 -7.44 -20.65 -0.62
C LYS A 231 -6.79 -20.14 -1.90
N SER A 232 -7.42 -19.24 -2.59
CA SER A 232 -6.97 -18.79 -3.90
C SER A 232 -7.05 -17.28 -4.00
N LEU A 233 -5.96 -16.61 -3.65
CA LEU A 233 -5.84 -15.16 -3.83
C LEU A 233 -5.84 -14.82 -5.33
N PRO A 234 -6.30 -13.61 -5.69
CA PRO A 234 -6.18 -13.12 -7.06
C PRO A 234 -4.72 -13.16 -7.53
N PRO A 235 -4.47 -13.35 -8.83
CA PRO A 235 -3.11 -13.42 -9.37
C PRO A 235 -2.24 -12.27 -8.87
N GLY A 236 -1.08 -12.62 -8.29
CA GLY A 236 -0.11 -11.66 -7.79
C GLY A 236 -0.31 -11.16 -6.38
N TYR A 237 -1.44 -11.39 -5.77
CA TYR A 237 -1.62 -11.13 -4.35
C TYR A 237 -1.03 -12.26 -3.53
N ARG A 238 -0.38 -11.90 -2.42
CA ARG A 238 0.19 -12.85 -1.46
C ARG A 238 -0.08 -12.39 -0.04
N LYS A 239 -0.21 -13.31 0.90
CA LYS A 239 -0.29 -13.03 2.32
C LYS A 239 1.05 -12.46 2.78
N VAL A 240 1.02 -11.28 3.39
CA VAL A 240 2.20 -10.59 3.93
C VAL A 240 2.36 -10.86 5.40
N THR A 241 1.27 -10.74 6.15
CA THR A 241 1.27 -10.95 7.60
C THR A 241 -0.13 -11.33 8.07
N GLU A 242 -0.18 -11.95 9.24
CA GLU A 242 -1.42 -12.24 9.97
C GLU A 242 -1.20 -12.06 11.47
N MET A 243 -2.23 -11.60 12.15
CA MET A 243 -2.18 -11.28 13.58
C MET A 243 -3.56 -11.25 14.20
N ARG A 244 -3.63 -11.26 15.54
CA ARG A 244 -4.80 -10.81 16.29
C ARG A 244 -4.50 -9.46 16.91
N ARG A 245 -5.48 -8.58 16.86
CA ARG A 245 -5.34 -7.22 17.39
C ARG A 245 -6.66 -6.68 17.93
N SER A 246 -6.57 -5.66 18.76
CA SER A 246 -7.74 -4.87 19.12
C SER A 246 -7.96 -3.75 18.11
N VAL A 247 -9.20 -3.55 17.66
CA VAL A 247 -9.60 -2.49 16.73
C VAL A 247 -10.70 -1.66 17.39
N GLY A 248 -10.36 -0.45 17.81
CA GLY A 248 -11.26 0.39 18.60
C GLY A 248 -11.61 -0.28 19.94
N THR A 249 -12.91 -0.50 20.20
CA THR A 249 -13.43 -1.20 21.39
C THR A 249 -13.52 -2.71 21.20
N ARG A 250 -13.20 -3.24 20.02
CA ARG A 250 -13.31 -4.66 19.69
C ARG A 250 -12.00 -5.35 19.99
N ALA A 251 -12.05 -6.36 20.85
CA ALA A 251 -10.93 -7.25 21.13
C ALA A 251 -10.93 -8.44 20.16
N ASP A 252 -9.79 -9.08 20.03
CA ASP A 252 -9.65 -10.37 19.32
C ASP A 252 -10.02 -10.36 17.82
N VAL A 253 -9.80 -9.25 17.14
CA VAL A 253 -9.99 -9.16 15.70
C VAL A 253 -8.84 -9.87 14.99
N GLY A 254 -9.15 -10.89 14.19
CA GLY A 254 -8.20 -11.47 13.24
C GLY A 254 -7.90 -10.45 12.14
N HIS A 255 -6.63 -10.26 11.80
CA HIS A 255 -6.21 -9.34 10.75
C HIS A 255 -5.19 -10.02 9.84
N ILE A 256 -5.52 -10.15 8.58
CA ILE A 256 -4.61 -10.62 7.52
C ILE A 256 -4.32 -9.44 6.59
N VAL A 257 -3.06 -9.27 6.23
CA VAL A 257 -2.66 -8.33 5.19
C VAL A 257 -2.21 -9.12 3.98
N VAL A 258 -2.80 -8.81 2.84
CA VAL A 258 -2.36 -9.31 1.54
C VAL A 258 -1.88 -8.14 0.67
N SER A 259 -0.93 -8.39 -0.24
CA SER A 259 -0.38 -7.34 -1.10
C SER A 259 0.01 -7.93 -2.44
N ASP A 260 -0.07 -7.12 -3.49
CA ASP A 260 0.48 -7.41 -4.82
C ASP A 260 1.89 -6.83 -5.01
N GLY A 261 2.43 -6.19 -3.96
CA GLY A 261 3.73 -5.53 -3.96
C GLY A 261 3.67 -4.00 -4.02
N LEU A 262 2.55 -3.41 -4.47
CA LEU A 262 2.28 -1.96 -4.42
C LEU A 262 1.14 -1.63 -3.48
N ALA A 263 -0.01 -2.23 -3.70
CA ALA A 263 -1.18 -2.05 -2.85
C ALA A 263 -1.22 -3.08 -1.72
N ALA A 264 -1.74 -2.67 -0.56
CA ALA A 264 -2.04 -3.56 0.55
C ALA A 264 -3.56 -3.62 0.78
N VAL A 265 -4.04 -4.82 1.06
CA VAL A 265 -5.44 -5.09 1.38
C VAL A 265 -5.49 -5.74 2.75
N SER A 266 -6.26 -5.14 3.66
CA SER A 266 -6.52 -5.66 5.01
C SER A 266 -7.79 -6.48 5.04
N VAL A 267 -7.73 -7.65 5.62
CA VAL A 267 -8.85 -8.55 5.89
C VAL A 267 -9.03 -8.62 7.40
N PHE A 268 -10.14 -8.09 7.91
CA PHE A 268 -10.51 -8.14 9.31
C PHE A 268 -11.56 -9.23 9.54
N ILE A 269 -11.38 -10.02 10.58
CA ILE A 269 -12.26 -11.14 10.96
C ILE A 269 -12.73 -10.87 12.39
N GLU A 270 -13.99 -10.53 12.54
CA GLU A 270 -14.58 -10.11 13.80
C GLU A 270 -15.66 -11.09 14.25
N PRO A 271 -15.61 -11.67 15.48
CA PRO A 271 -16.71 -12.47 15.98
C PRO A 271 -18.01 -11.64 16.06
N LEU A 272 -19.12 -12.18 15.57
CA LEU A 272 -20.45 -11.60 15.74
C LEU A 272 -20.93 -11.87 17.16
N SER A 273 -20.74 -10.91 18.06
CA SER A 273 -21.42 -10.97 19.37
C SER A 273 -22.91 -10.69 19.15
N GLY A 274 -23.79 -11.57 19.59
CA GLY A 274 -25.23 -11.75 19.32
C GLY A 274 -26.18 -10.55 19.28
N GLN A 275 -25.70 -9.30 19.19
CA GLN A 275 -26.48 -8.09 19.02
C GLN A 275 -26.13 -7.26 17.77
N VAL A 276 -25.11 -7.66 17.02
CA VAL A 276 -24.82 -6.98 15.75
C VAL A 276 -25.83 -7.47 14.71
N ARG A 277 -26.83 -6.66 14.42
CA ARG A 277 -27.69 -6.90 13.26
C ARG A 277 -26.78 -7.09 12.05
N GLN A 278 -26.88 -8.27 11.44
CA GLN A 278 -26.30 -8.52 10.13
C GLN A 278 -26.89 -7.47 9.16
N GLY A 279 -26.13 -6.38 8.96
CA GLY A 279 -26.41 -5.53 7.83
C GLY A 279 -26.18 -6.37 6.56
N PRO A 280 -26.89 -6.10 5.46
CA PRO A 280 -26.57 -6.76 4.21
C PRO A 280 -25.10 -6.53 3.93
N GLY A 281 -24.31 -7.63 3.84
CA GLY A 281 -22.96 -7.56 3.36
C GLY A 281 -22.95 -6.84 2.01
N GLY A 282 -21.84 -6.22 1.66
CA GLY A 282 -21.81 -5.53 0.39
C GLY A 282 -20.58 -4.69 0.19
N LEU A 283 -20.55 -4.07 -0.97
CA LEU A 283 -19.49 -3.18 -1.42
C LEU A 283 -19.83 -1.74 -1.02
N SER A 284 -18.86 -1.05 -0.44
CA SER A 284 -18.86 0.39 -0.26
C SER A 284 -17.53 0.99 -0.73
N ARG A 285 -17.53 2.27 -1.08
CA ARG A 285 -16.35 2.95 -1.62
C ARG A 285 -16.22 4.34 -0.99
N GLN A 286 -14.97 4.70 -0.68
CA GLN A 286 -14.60 6.05 -0.27
C GLN A 286 -13.30 6.44 -0.99
N GLY A 287 -13.39 7.29 -2.01
CA GLY A 287 -12.25 7.65 -2.85
C GLY A 287 -11.63 6.43 -3.55
N ALA A 288 -10.35 6.18 -3.34
CA ALA A 288 -9.63 5.00 -3.84
C ALA A 288 -9.90 3.73 -3.04
N VAL A 289 -10.37 3.86 -1.78
CA VAL A 289 -10.59 2.72 -0.88
C VAL A 289 -11.90 2.03 -1.21
N ASN A 290 -11.83 0.75 -1.50
CA ASN A 290 -12.99 -0.13 -1.56
C ASN A 290 -13.06 -0.99 -0.30
N VAL A 291 -14.26 -1.17 0.21
CA VAL A 291 -14.57 -1.99 1.38
C VAL A 291 -15.61 -3.01 0.97
N TYR A 292 -15.33 -4.28 1.20
CA TYR A 292 -16.30 -5.35 1.02
C TYR A 292 -16.51 -6.10 2.32
N THR A 293 -17.78 -6.28 2.70
CA THR A 293 -18.16 -6.99 3.92
C THR A 293 -19.01 -8.21 3.59
N ARG A 294 -18.77 -9.31 4.29
CA ARG A 294 -19.65 -10.50 4.27
C ARG A 294 -19.60 -11.23 5.59
N THR A 295 -20.59 -12.05 5.84
CA THR A 295 -20.61 -12.97 7.00
C THR A 295 -20.06 -14.33 6.56
N VAL A 296 -19.17 -14.89 7.38
CA VAL A 296 -18.64 -16.26 7.25
C VAL A 296 -18.87 -16.93 8.60
N ASP A 297 -19.74 -17.93 8.64
CA ASP A 297 -20.25 -18.54 9.88
C ASP A 297 -20.77 -17.47 10.87
N ASP A 298 -20.17 -17.40 12.06
CA ASP A 298 -20.47 -16.44 13.12
C ASP A 298 -19.50 -15.25 13.18
N HIS A 299 -18.84 -14.94 12.05
CA HIS A 299 -17.90 -13.84 11.95
C HIS A 299 -18.28 -12.85 10.84
N LEU A 300 -18.04 -11.56 11.10
CA LEU A 300 -18.03 -10.52 10.09
C LEU A 300 -16.64 -10.44 9.48
N VAL A 301 -16.55 -10.62 8.17
CA VAL A 301 -15.33 -10.42 7.40
C VAL A 301 -15.42 -9.08 6.68
N THR A 302 -14.45 -8.20 6.93
CA THR A 302 -14.32 -6.89 6.28
C THR A 302 -13.00 -6.84 5.53
N VAL A 303 -13.06 -6.64 4.22
CA VAL A 303 -11.88 -6.49 3.34
C VAL A 303 -11.79 -5.05 2.88
N VAL A 304 -10.65 -4.42 3.12
CA VAL A 304 -10.42 -2.98 2.86
C VAL A 304 -9.11 -2.81 2.11
N GLY A 305 -9.13 -2.04 1.01
CA GLY A 305 -7.92 -1.73 0.26
C GLY A 305 -8.10 -0.65 -0.79
N GLU A 306 -7.00 0.00 -1.15
CA GLU A 306 -6.90 0.92 -2.29
C GLU A 306 -6.66 0.11 -3.59
N VAL A 307 -7.65 -0.69 -3.93
CA VAL A 307 -7.65 -1.58 -5.08
C VAL A 307 -9.05 -1.60 -5.69
N PRO A 308 -9.23 -2.04 -6.96
CA PRO A 308 -10.56 -2.18 -7.56
C PRO A 308 -11.53 -3.01 -6.71
N ALA A 309 -12.81 -2.68 -6.83
CA ALA A 309 -13.88 -3.36 -6.10
C ALA A 309 -13.88 -4.89 -6.27
N GLU A 310 -13.53 -5.35 -7.47
CA GLU A 310 -13.42 -6.77 -7.78
C GLU A 310 -12.34 -7.46 -6.93
N SER A 311 -11.23 -6.78 -6.66
CA SER A 311 -10.14 -7.35 -5.87
C SER A 311 -10.53 -7.57 -4.41
N VAL A 312 -11.19 -6.59 -3.76
CA VAL A 312 -11.66 -6.78 -2.37
C VAL A 312 -12.70 -7.89 -2.29
N ARG A 313 -13.55 -8.04 -3.32
CA ARG A 313 -14.52 -9.12 -3.40
C ARG A 313 -13.84 -10.49 -3.52
N LEU A 314 -12.95 -10.65 -4.48
CA LEU A 314 -12.24 -11.91 -4.71
C LEU A 314 -11.38 -12.31 -3.51
N ILE A 315 -10.73 -11.35 -2.84
CA ILE A 315 -9.96 -11.61 -1.62
C ILE A 315 -10.88 -12.06 -0.49
N ALA A 316 -12.04 -11.43 -0.34
CA ALA A 316 -13.03 -11.86 0.64
C ALA A 316 -13.55 -13.28 0.34
N ASP A 317 -13.83 -13.59 -0.94
CA ASP A 317 -14.33 -14.90 -1.38
C ASP A 317 -13.27 -16.00 -1.24
N ALA A 318 -11.98 -15.64 -1.26
CA ALA A 318 -10.87 -16.57 -1.03
C ALA A 318 -10.74 -17.02 0.43
N LEU A 319 -11.38 -16.29 1.37
CA LEU A 319 -11.32 -16.63 2.79
C LEU A 319 -12.41 -17.61 3.16
N GLU A 320 -12.01 -18.72 3.76
CA GLU A 320 -12.91 -19.76 4.29
C GLU A 320 -12.61 -20.04 5.76
N HIS A 321 -13.64 -20.44 6.49
CA HIS A 321 -13.52 -20.93 7.85
C HIS A 321 -13.87 -22.41 7.90
N ARG A 322 -12.94 -23.24 8.38
CA ARG A 322 -13.17 -24.65 8.72
C ARG A 322 -13.29 -24.76 10.22
N ARG A 323 -14.47 -25.10 10.68
CA ARG A 323 -14.64 -25.44 12.11
C ARG A 323 -13.74 -26.61 12.45
N PRO A 324 -12.97 -26.53 13.56
CA PRO A 324 -12.12 -27.62 14.00
C PRO A 324 -12.91 -28.89 14.34
#